data_f178f658b3e15cda63196d29fd157acf
#
_entry.id   f178f658b3e15cda63196d29fd157acf
#
_cell.length_a   1.000
_cell.length_b   1.000
_cell.length_c   1.000
_cell.angle_alpha   90.00
_cell.angle_beta   90.00
_cell.angle_gamma   90.00
#
_symmetry.space_group_name_H-M   'P 1'
#
loop_
_entity.id
_entity.type
_entity.pdbx_description
1 polymer ?
#
loop_
_entity_poly.entity_id
_entity_poly.type
_entity_poly.pdbx_seq_one_letter_code
_entity_poly.pdbx_strand_id
1 'polypeptide(L)'
;MVYMVTRTDFNRYMMPTYKPAEFVPSKARGSWVWDKKNKKYIDFASGIAVSSLGHCHPILNKALSDQSKKIWHLSNLLTNEPALRLAKIFCKHTFAEKVFFSNSGAEAVEGAIKTARKYAYTNINKKKNEIVSFSDAFHGRTMMTIALNGSDRFIEGFGPMPEGIKHHPFNETKNLEKVITKKTAAVIVELVQGEAGIIKAKRDFIQKIKRLCKQNKALIIIDEVQSGAGRTGTLFAYEQFGVKPDIMCCAKGIGGGIPIGAILTSSKIAECMQLGSHGSTFGGNPLACAVAEQVMTMLSKKSLLNGVKKKEKLFINELKKINTEFKCFDAIRSSGLWIGCKLNVTENFNLDTMMKTCYAKGLMILKANNNTIRIAPSLIIEDEIILKGLKILREAIQEQLH
;
A
#
# COMPACT_ATOMS: atom_id res chain seq x y z
N MET A 1 8.98 36.38 -9.26
CA MET A 1 7.78 36.56 -8.37
C MET A 1 7.39 35.21 -7.81
N VAL A 2 7.47 35.00 -6.49
CA VAL A 2 6.95 33.78 -5.84
C VAL A 2 5.45 33.98 -5.70
N TYR A 3 4.65 33.28 -6.48
CA TYR A 3 3.18 33.32 -6.33
C TYR A 3 2.80 32.77 -4.95
N MET A 4 2.11 33.56 -4.15
CA MET A 4 1.60 33.15 -2.87
C MET A 4 0.40 32.22 -3.11
N VAL A 5 0.63 30.91 -3.01
CA VAL A 5 -0.43 29.89 -3.19
C VAL A 5 -1.22 29.67 -1.88
N THR A 6 -2.52 29.48 -2.03
CA THR A 6 -3.48 29.26 -0.93
C THR A 6 -4.23 27.93 -1.09
N ARG A 7 -5.02 27.53 -0.10
CA ARG A 7 -5.87 26.35 -0.20
C ARG A 7 -6.94 26.47 -1.29
N THR A 8 -7.42 27.71 -1.55
CA THR A 8 -8.43 27.98 -2.59
C THR A 8 -7.92 27.74 -4.01
N ASP A 9 -6.61 27.88 -4.24
CA ASP A 9 -6.00 27.63 -5.55
C ASP A 9 -6.17 26.16 -5.95
N PHE A 10 -6.29 25.23 -5.01
CA PHE A 10 -6.61 23.84 -5.33
C PHE A 10 -7.93 23.75 -6.11
N ASN A 11 -8.97 24.40 -5.65
CA ASN A 11 -10.30 24.33 -6.31
C ASN A 11 -10.29 24.99 -7.69
N ARG A 12 -9.37 25.96 -7.90
CA ARG A 12 -9.25 26.70 -9.18
C ARG A 12 -8.43 25.94 -10.24
N TYR A 13 -7.36 25.26 -9.82
CA TYR A 13 -6.36 24.73 -10.75
C TYR A 13 -6.24 23.19 -10.75
N MET A 14 -6.78 22.47 -9.77
CA MET A 14 -6.67 21.02 -9.68
C MET A 14 -7.99 20.35 -10.01
N MET A 15 -7.94 19.18 -10.66
CA MET A 15 -9.13 18.38 -10.89
C MET A 15 -9.80 18.01 -9.55
N PRO A 16 -11.14 18.08 -9.43
CA PRO A 16 -11.86 17.90 -8.17
C PRO A 16 -11.97 16.42 -7.73
N THR A 17 -10.93 15.63 -7.94
CA THR A 17 -10.87 14.20 -7.58
C THR A 17 -10.54 13.97 -6.11
N TYR A 18 -10.10 15.01 -5.39
CA TYR A 18 -9.74 14.97 -3.98
C TYR A 18 -10.44 16.09 -3.20
N LYS A 19 -10.70 15.83 -1.91
CA LYS A 19 -11.13 16.84 -0.94
C LYS A 19 -10.04 17.01 0.12
N PRO A 20 -8.99 17.80 -0.15
CA PRO A 20 -7.89 18.00 0.80
C PRO A 20 -8.34 18.77 2.04
N ALA A 21 -7.57 18.61 3.14
CA ALA A 21 -7.78 19.37 4.36
C ALA A 21 -7.62 20.88 4.14
N GLU A 22 -8.19 21.67 5.05
CA GLU A 22 -8.19 23.15 4.94
C GLU A 22 -6.82 23.81 5.21
N PHE A 23 -5.88 23.08 5.77
CA PHE A 23 -4.51 23.55 5.99
C PHE A 23 -3.56 23.15 4.85
N VAL A 24 -2.54 23.96 4.62
CA VAL A 24 -1.49 23.68 3.61
C VAL A 24 -0.20 23.32 4.33
N PRO A 25 0.25 22.06 4.27
CA PRO A 25 1.54 21.67 4.82
C PRO A 25 2.70 22.45 4.16
N SER A 26 3.69 22.83 4.96
CA SER A 26 4.88 23.56 4.49
C SER A 26 6.19 22.80 4.72
N LYS A 27 6.28 22.03 5.81
CA LYS A 27 7.44 21.21 6.15
C LYS A 27 7.04 19.99 6.95
N ALA A 28 7.86 18.96 6.93
CA ALA A 28 7.67 17.76 7.73
C ALA A 28 9.00 17.15 8.15
N ARG A 29 9.03 16.48 9.31
CA ARG A 29 10.20 15.76 9.81
C ARG A 29 9.80 14.63 10.76
N GLY A 30 10.29 13.42 10.54
CA GLY A 30 9.91 12.23 11.33
C GLY A 30 8.40 11.99 11.23
N SER A 31 7.72 11.97 12.38
CA SER A 31 6.25 11.81 12.45
C SER A 31 5.51 13.15 12.62
N TRP A 32 6.11 14.26 12.27
CA TRP A 32 5.56 15.59 12.43
C TRP A 32 5.42 16.32 11.10
N VAL A 33 4.32 17.05 10.95
CA VAL A 33 4.04 17.95 9.83
C VAL A 33 3.71 19.35 10.38
N TRP A 34 4.10 20.41 9.69
CA TRP A 34 3.76 21.79 10.00
C TRP A 34 3.09 22.43 8.80
N ASP A 35 2.05 23.21 9.05
CA ASP A 35 1.43 24.02 8.02
C ASP A 35 2.13 25.37 7.83
N LYS A 36 1.62 26.18 6.89
CA LYS A 36 2.13 27.53 6.62
C LYS A 36 1.98 28.50 7.80
N LYS A 37 1.10 28.19 8.77
CA LYS A 37 0.91 28.96 10.01
C LYS A 37 1.77 28.43 11.16
N ASN A 38 2.69 27.50 10.89
CA ASN A 38 3.52 26.80 11.88
C ASN A 38 2.74 25.95 12.89
N LYS A 39 1.47 25.67 12.66
CA LYS A 39 0.72 24.71 13.46
C LYS A 39 1.30 23.30 13.22
N LYS A 40 1.49 22.54 14.28
CA LYS A 40 2.14 21.24 14.29
C LYS A 40 1.11 20.12 14.35
N TYR A 41 1.32 19.08 13.54
CA TYR A 41 0.46 17.91 13.45
C TYR A 41 1.27 16.63 13.66
N ILE A 42 0.75 15.68 14.43
CA ILE A 42 1.24 14.31 14.45
C ILE A 42 0.71 13.59 13.23
N ASP A 43 1.58 12.93 12.48
CA ASP A 43 1.21 12.21 11.27
C ASP A 43 1.02 10.70 11.54
N PHE A 44 -0.25 10.30 11.71
CA PHE A 44 -0.65 8.90 11.74
C PHE A 44 -1.09 8.37 10.37
N ALA A 45 -0.80 9.11 9.29
CA ALA A 45 -1.16 8.77 7.92
C ALA A 45 0.02 8.34 7.05
N SER A 46 1.21 8.93 7.26
CA SER A 46 2.44 8.72 6.50
C SER A 46 2.24 8.73 4.98
N GLY A 47 1.36 9.63 4.47
CA GLY A 47 1.05 9.67 3.03
C GLY A 47 0.39 8.40 2.50
N ILE A 48 -0.51 7.80 3.27
CA ILE A 48 -1.17 6.50 3.00
C ILE A 48 -0.16 5.33 3.04
N ALA A 49 0.56 5.21 4.18
CA ALA A 49 1.57 4.19 4.44
C ALA A 49 2.79 4.24 3.49
N VAL A 50 3.15 5.42 2.99
CA VAL A 50 4.28 5.63 2.06
C VAL A 50 5.56 5.98 2.79
N SER A 51 5.54 6.96 3.70
CA SER A 51 6.73 7.44 4.42
C SER A 51 7.09 6.48 5.57
N SER A 52 7.54 5.26 5.22
CA SER A 52 7.81 4.18 6.18
C SER A 52 8.82 4.57 7.25
N LEU A 53 9.83 5.37 6.91
CA LEU A 53 10.88 5.86 7.80
C LEU A 53 10.63 7.31 8.29
N GLY A 54 9.38 7.80 8.15
CA GLY A 54 9.03 9.18 8.47
C GLY A 54 9.50 10.18 7.43
N HIS A 55 9.09 11.42 7.62
CA HIS A 55 9.41 12.51 6.72
C HIS A 55 10.88 12.95 6.83
N CYS A 56 11.47 13.26 5.69
CA CYS A 56 12.82 13.83 5.60
C CYS A 56 13.87 13.04 6.42
N HIS A 57 13.82 11.71 6.35
CA HIS A 57 14.78 10.86 7.08
C HIS A 57 16.22 11.15 6.63
N PRO A 58 17.17 11.40 7.54
CA PRO A 58 18.53 11.88 7.19
C PRO A 58 19.25 10.99 6.17
N ILE A 59 19.16 9.66 6.33
CA ILE A 59 19.79 8.70 5.40
C ILE A 59 19.17 8.79 4.00
N LEU A 60 17.83 8.97 3.90
CA LEU A 60 17.15 9.09 2.62
C LEU A 60 17.47 10.43 1.94
N ASN A 61 17.49 11.52 2.71
CA ASN A 61 17.91 12.84 2.20
C ASN A 61 19.35 12.80 1.68
N LYS A 62 20.25 12.14 2.41
CA LYS A 62 21.65 11.98 1.95
C LYS A 62 21.71 11.17 0.66
N ALA A 63 21.03 10.03 0.57
CA ALA A 63 21.02 9.20 -0.62
C ALA A 63 20.48 9.96 -1.85
N LEU A 64 19.38 10.71 -1.68
CA LEU A 64 18.82 11.55 -2.72
C LEU A 64 19.80 12.64 -3.15
N SER A 65 20.38 13.39 -2.20
CA SER A 65 21.34 14.46 -2.46
C SER A 65 22.60 13.93 -3.16
N ASP A 66 23.13 12.80 -2.72
CA ASP A 66 24.34 12.22 -3.33
C ASP A 66 24.06 11.72 -4.76
N GLN A 67 22.91 11.10 -5.00
CA GLN A 67 22.54 10.62 -6.34
C GLN A 67 22.16 11.76 -7.28
N SER A 68 21.52 12.82 -6.78
CA SER A 68 21.11 13.98 -7.58
C SER A 68 22.29 14.74 -8.21
N LYS A 69 23.50 14.62 -7.66
CA LYS A 69 24.74 15.18 -8.20
C LYS A 69 25.39 14.30 -9.27
N LYS A 70 24.82 13.13 -9.56
CA LYS A 70 25.37 12.16 -10.52
C LYS A 70 24.46 12.05 -11.73
N ILE A 71 23.43 11.23 -11.64
CA ILE A 71 22.51 10.92 -12.74
C ILE A 71 21.09 10.85 -12.17
N TRP A 72 20.17 11.60 -12.78
CA TRP A 72 18.76 11.60 -12.41
C TRP A 72 17.99 10.52 -13.13
N HIS A 73 18.23 10.41 -14.45
CA HIS A 73 17.51 9.49 -15.32
C HIS A 73 18.41 8.97 -16.44
N LEU A 74 18.23 7.72 -16.78
CA LEU A 74 18.76 7.05 -17.95
C LEU A 74 17.65 6.17 -18.55
N SER A 75 17.70 5.97 -19.86
CA SER A 75 16.87 4.95 -20.51
C SER A 75 17.22 3.56 -19.99
N ASN A 76 16.23 2.67 -19.92
CA ASN A 76 16.44 1.25 -19.60
C ASN A 76 17.22 0.47 -20.69
N LEU A 77 17.64 1.15 -21.75
CA LEU A 77 18.68 0.63 -22.67
C LEU A 77 20.08 0.64 -22.04
N LEU A 78 20.24 1.35 -20.94
CA LEU A 78 21.48 1.41 -20.14
C LEU A 78 21.19 0.93 -18.72
N THR A 79 22.12 0.20 -18.14
CA THR A 79 22.01 -0.19 -16.73
C THR A 79 22.45 0.94 -15.80
N ASN A 80 21.95 0.95 -14.58
CA ASN A 80 22.44 1.83 -13.52
C ASN A 80 22.66 1.07 -12.22
N GLU A 81 23.69 1.42 -11.49
CA GLU A 81 24.08 0.74 -10.25
C GLU A 81 23.01 0.75 -9.17
N PRO A 82 22.33 1.89 -8.85
CA PRO A 82 21.28 1.90 -7.84
C PRO A 82 20.17 0.89 -8.11
N ALA A 83 19.69 0.77 -9.35
CA ALA A 83 18.69 -0.22 -9.71
C ALA A 83 19.18 -1.66 -9.53
N LEU A 84 20.43 -1.95 -9.94
CA LEU A 84 21.02 -3.27 -9.77
C LEU A 84 21.22 -3.64 -8.29
N ARG A 85 21.67 -2.69 -7.46
CA ARG A 85 21.83 -2.94 -6.02
C ARG A 85 20.48 -3.16 -5.34
N LEU A 86 19.47 -2.35 -5.67
CA LEU A 86 18.11 -2.54 -5.15
C LEU A 86 17.52 -3.89 -5.57
N ALA A 87 17.69 -4.29 -6.83
CA ALA A 87 17.25 -5.61 -7.31
C ALA A 87 17.91 -6.74 -6.54
N LYS A 88 19.23 -6.66 -6.28
CA LYS A 88 19.94 -7.63 -5.43
C LYS A 88 19.36 -7.70 -4.01
N ILE A 89 18.99 -6.58 -3.41
CA ILE A 89 18.35 -6.55 -2.09
C ILE A 89 17.02 -7.28 -2.12
N PHE A 90 16.16 -7.02 -3.11
CA PHE A 90 14.90 -7.74 -3.25
C PHE A 90 15.11 -9.25 -3.42
N CYS A 91 15.99 -9.68 -4.33
CA CYS A 91 16.26 -11.10 -4.53
C CYS A 91 16.86 -11.77 -3.29
N LYS A 92 17.68 -11.05 -2.51
CA LYS A 92 18.26 -11.57 -1.25
C LYS A 92 17.24 -11.78 -0.14
N HIS A 93 16.24 -10.91 -0.05
CA HIS A 93 15.32 -10.85 1.09
C HIS A 93 13.90 -11.32 0.78
N THR A 94 13.64 -11.80 -0.43
CA THR A 94 12.34 -12.34 -0.85
C THR A 94 12.49 -13.66 -1.59
N PHE A 95 11.39 -14.17 -2.11
CA PHE A 95 11.38 -15.37 -2.97
C PHE A 95 11.87 -15.11 -4.41
N ALA A 96 12.01 -13.82 -4.78
CA ALA A 96 12.21 -13.39 -6.15
C ALA A 96 13.64 -13.65 -6.66
N GLU A 97 13.75 -13.89 -7.95
CA GLU A 97 15.01 -14.03 -8.68
C GLU A 97 15.15 -12.93 -9.74
N LYS A 98 14.04 -12.30 -10.12
CA LYS A 98 13.96 -11.22 -11.11
C LYS A 98 13.06 -10.10 -10.61
N VAL A 99 13.43 -8.87 -10.97
CA VAL A 99 12.71 -7.63 -10.60
C VAL A 99 12.51 -6.78 -11.86
N PHE A 100 11.30 -6.23 -12.01
CA PHE A 100 11.03 -5.16 -12.95
C PHE A 100 10.58 -3.94 -12.14
N PHE A 101 11.22 -2.79 -12.36
CA PHE A 101 10.87 -1.55 -11.69
C PHE A 101 9.86 -0.72 -12.48
N SER A 102 8.93 -0.12 -11.77
CA SER A 102 7.92 0.83 -12.27
C SER A 102 7.88 2.07 -11.37
N ASN A 103 6.92 2.98 -11.57
CA ASN A 103 6.85 4.24 -10.82
C ASN A 103 5.73 4.25 -9.77
N SER A 104 4.84 3.30 -9.83
CA SER A 104 3.66 3.23 -8.95
C SER A 104 3.21 1.78 -8.70
N GLY A 105 2.34 1.62 -7.69
CA GLY A 105 1.69 0.34 -7.43
C GLY A 105 0.75 -0.08 -8.56
N ALA A 106 0.04 0.87 -9.19
CA ALA A 106 -0.84 0.57 -10.32
C ALA A 106 -0.04 0.02 -11.51
N GLU A 107 1.10 0.63 -11.86
CA GLU A 107 1.99 0.11 -12.91
C GLU A 107 2.55 -1.28 -12.55
N ALA A 108 2.90 -1.51 -11.29
CA ALA A 108 3.35 -2.82 -10.83
C ALA A 108 2.26 -3.90 -11.00
N VAL A 109 1.00 -3.59 -10.65
CA VAL A 109 -0.13 -4.49 -10.84
C VAL A 109 -0.41 -4.71 -12.33
N GLU A 110 -0.43 -3.67 -13.16
CA GLU A 110 -0.57 -3.79 -14.62
C GLU A 110 0.47 -4.76 -15.20
N GLY A 111 1.73 -4.55 -14.86
CA GLY A 111 2.83 -5.40 -15.31
C GLY A 111 2.73 -6.84 -14.80
N ALA A 112 2.27 -7.05 -13.55
CA ALA A 112 2.05 -8.38 -12.98
C ALA A 112 0.93 -9.14 -13.73
N ILE A 113 -0.19 -8.46 -14.03
CA ILE A 113 -1.28 -9.06 -14.82
C ILE A 113 -0.81 -9.40 -16.24
N LYS A 114 -0.07 -8.49 -16.88
CA LYS A 114 0.54 -8.75 -18.21
C LYS A 114 1.46 -9.97 -18.16
N THR A 115 2.32 -10.04 -17.14
CA THR A 115 3.25 -11.17 -16.96
C THR A 115 2.48 -12.48 -16.77
N ALA A 116 1.46 -12.50 -15.93
CA ALA A 116 0.66 -13.70 -15.67
C ALA A 116 -0.09 -14.19 -16.93
N ARG A 117 -0.73 -13.27 -17.66
CA ARG A 117 -1.40 -13.60 -18.94
C ARG A 117 -0.43 -14.09 -19.98
N LYS A 118 0.73 -13.43 -20.13
CA LYS A 118 1.78 -13.82 -21.08
C LYS A 118 2.36 -15.19 -20.74
N TYR A 119 2.63 -15.44 -19.45
CA TYR A 119 3.12 -16.75 -18.98
C TYR A 119 2.11 -17.86 -19.27
N ALA A 120 0.83 -17.64 -18.96
CA ALA A 120 -0.22 -18.61 -19.24
C ALA A 120 -0.36 -18.90 -20.74
N TYR A 121 -0.37 -17.84 -21.57
CA TYR A 121 -0.43 -17.94 -23.02
C TYR A 121 0.74 -18.75 -23.61
N THR A 122 1.96 -18.46 -23.17
CA THR A 122 3.17 -19.05 -23.74
C THR A 122 3.40 -20.49 -23.24
N ASN A 123 3.16 -20.74 -21.94
CA ASN A 123 3.63 -21.97 -21.28
C ASN A 123 2.50 -22.97 -20.95
N ILE A 124 1.23 -22.57 -21.05
CA ILE A 124 0.13 -23.44 -20.63
C ILE A 124 -0.92 -23.59 -21.73
N ASN A 125 -1.66 -22.52 -22.04
CA ASN A 125 -2.73 -22.53 -23.04
C ASN A 125 -3.07 -21.09 -23.47
N LYS A 126 -3.15 -20.84 -24.78
CA LYS A 126 -3.47 -19.53 -25.37
C LYS A 126 -4.82 -18.94 -24.92
N LYS A 127 -5.80 -19.78 -24.54
CA LYS A 127 -7.12 -19.36 -24.06
C LYS A 127 -7.17 -19.11 -22.54
N LYS A 128 -6.06 -19.29 -21.83
CA LYS A 128 -5.96 -19.12 -20.38
C LYS A 128 -5.60 -17.67 -20.05
N ASN A 129 -6.62 -16.82 -19.88
CA ASN A 129 -6.45 -15.36 -19.74
C ASN A 129 -7.29 -14.71 -18.64
N GLU A 130 -8.12 -15.49 -17.93
CA GLU A 130 -8.94 -14.95 -16.85
C GLU A 130 -8.10 -14.61 -15.62
N ILE A 131 -8.44 -13.50 -14.98
CA ILE A 131 -7.85 -13.08 -13.69
C ILE A 131 -8.96 -13.06 -12.64
N VAL A 132 -8.73 -13.71 -11.53
CA VAL A 132 -9.63 -13.69 -10.37
C VAL A 132 -9.13 -12.66 -9.35
N SER A 133 -10.01 -11.78 -8.93
CA SER A 133 -9.80 -10.79 -7.88
C SER A 133 -10.91 -10.89 -6.84
N PHE A 134 -10.90 -10.05 -5.81
CA PHE A 134 -11.85 -10.13 -4.70
C PHE A 134 -12.56 -8.81 -4.47
N SER A 135 -13.81 -8.90 -3.94
CA SER A 135 -14.58 -7.70 -3.59
C SER A 135 -13.83 -6.81 -2.59
N ASP A 136 -14.08 -5.51 -2.66
CA ASP A 136 -13.48 -4.46 -1.81
C ASP A 136 -11.95 -4.38 -1.86
N ALA A 137 -11.32 -4.95 -2.91
CA ALA A 137 -9.90 -4.80 -3.15
C ALA A 137 -9.54 -3.39 -3.62
N PHE A 138 -8.26 -3.04 -3.49
CA PHE A 138 -7.72 -1.82 -4.07
C PHE A 138 -6.36 -2.09 -4.74
N HIS A 139 -6.39 -2.23 -6.06
CA HIS A 139 -5.21 -2.54 -6.87
C HIS A 139 -4.67 -1.35 -7.68
N GLY A 140 -5.35 -0.20 -7.64
CA GLY A 140 -4.93 1.03 -8.32
C GLY A 140 -6.07 1.76 -9.02
N ARG A 141 -5.69 2.69 -9.93
CA ARG A 141 -6.62 3.61 -10.63
C ARG A 141 -6.48 3.61 -12.15
N THR A 142 -5.70 2.71 -12.73
CA THR A 142 -5.68 2.47 -14.19
C THR A 142 -6.86 1.58 -14.60
N MET A 143 -7.17 1.51 -15.89
CA MET A 143 -8.34 0.77 -16.40
C MET A 143 -8.36 -0.70 -15.95
N MET A 144 -7.22 -1.40 -16.03
CA MET A 144 -7.12 -2.78 -15.55
C MET A 144 -7.24 -2.85 -14.02
N THR A 145 -6.58 -1.95 -13.29
CA THR A 145 -6.59 -2.00 -11.82
C THR A 145 -7.93 -1.62 -11.22
N ILE A 146 -8.72 -0.70 -11.83
CA ILE A 146 -10.08 -0.43 -11.38
C ILE A 146 -11.01 -1.61 -11.68
N ALA A 147 -10.83 -2.31 -12.80
CA ALA A 147 -11.56 -3.52 -13.10
C ALA A 147 -11.29 -4.65 -12.08
N LEU A 148 -10.11 -4.68 -11.47
CA LEU A 148 -9.74 -5.65 -10.44
C LEU A 148 -10.28 -5.30 -9.05
N ASN A 149 -10.71 -4.06 -8.79
CA ASN A 149 -11.08 -3.62 -7.43
C ASN A 149 -12.40 -4.24 -6.92
N GLY A 150 -13.23 -4.83 -7.79
CA GLY A 150 -14.45 -5.53 -7.39
C GLY A 150 -15.50 -4.63 -6.73
N SER A 151 -15.59 -3.36 -7.14
CA SER A 151 -16.53 -2.37 -6.63
C SER A 151 -16.98 -1.42 -7.74
N ASP A 152 -18.29 -1.29 -7.94
CA ASP A 152 -18.88 -0.49 -9.00
C ASP A 152 -18.51 0.99 -8.94
N ARG A 153 -18.31 1.52 -7.74
CA ARG A 153 -17.90 2.93 -7.55
C ARG A 153 -16.59 3.32 -8.24
N PHE A 154 -15.72 2.34 -8.59
CA PHE A 154 -14.46 2.61 -9.26
C PHE A 154 -14.57 2.55 -10.78
N ILE A 155 -15.60 1.90 -11.32
CA ILE A 155 -15.76 1.64 -12.74
C ILE A 155 -16.87 2.45 -13.39
N GLU A 156 -17.77 3.05 -12.60
CA GLU A 156 -18.88 3.87 -13.09
C GLU A 156 -18.40 4.98 -14.02
N GLY A 157 -18.92 4.99 -15.25
CA GLY A 157 -18.59 5.96 -16.30
C GLY A 157 -17.25 5.75 -17.02
N PHE A 158 -16.47 4.69 -16.68
CA PHE A 158 -15.16 4.42 -17.29
C PHE A 158 -15.15 3.22 -18.26
N GLY A 159 -16.31 2.61 -18.53
CA GLY A 159 -16.38 1.46 -19.44
C GLY A 159 -16.01 1.74 -20.89
N PRO A 160 -15.76 0.69 -21.71
CA PRO A 160 -15.79 -0.71 -21.34
C PRO A 160 -14.57 -1.16 -20.55
N MET A 161 -14.79 -2.08 -19.57
CA MET A 161 -13.70 -2.64 -18.78
C MET A 161 -12.95 -3.76 -19.53
N PRO A 162 -11.66 -3.98 -19.21
CA PRO A 162 -10.92 -5.11 -19.78
C PRO A 162 -11.60 -6.44 -19.48
N GLU A 163 -11.71 -7.30 -20.50
CA GLU A 163 -12.31 -8.61 -20.39
C GLU A 163 -11.49 -9.61 -19.57
N GLY A 164 -12.17 -10.69 -19.12
CA GLY A 164 -11.55 -11.81 -18.43
C GLY A 164 -11.28 -11.56 -16.96
N ILE A 165 -11.91 -10.55 -16.34
CA ILE A 165 -11.84 -10.32 -14.89
C ILE A 165 -13.03 -11.02 -14.23
N LYS A 166 -12.76 -11.78 -13.17
CA LYS A 166 -13.74 -12.46 -12.34
C LYS A 166 -13.59 -12.02 -10.89
N HIS A 167 -14.70 -11.78 -10.21
CA HIS A 167 -14.69 -11.41 -8.80
C HIS A 167 -15.29 -12.51 -7.91
N HIS A 168 -14.80 -12.59 -6.69
CA HIS A 168 -15.33 -13.44 -5.64
C HIS A 168 -15.31 -12.67 -4.31
N PRO A 169 -16.27 -12.91 -3.39
CA PRO A 169 -16.22 -12.27 -2.08
C PRO A 169 -14.94 -12.59 -1.32
N PHE A 170 -14.33 -11.55 -0.71
CA PHE A 170 -13.12 -11.73 0.07
C PHE A 170 -13.38 -12.56 1.32
N ASN A 171 -12.48 -13.48 1.67
CA ASN A 171 -12.59 -14.41 2.80
C ASN A 171 -13.76 -15.42 2.71
N GLU A 172 -14.44 -15.51 1.56
CA GLU A 172 -15.45 -16.55 1.33
C GLU A 172 -14.82 -17.74 0.60
N THR A 173 -14.95 -18.93 1.19
CA THR A 173 -14.41 -20.14 0.57
C THR A 173 -15.41 -20.89 -0.28
N LYS A 174 -16.73 -20.71 -0.05
CA LYS A 174 -17.79 -21.37 -0.80
C LYS A 174 -17.77 -20.94 -2.26
N ASN A 175 -17.90 -21.88 -3.18
CA ASN A 175 -17.92 -21.65 -4.64
C ASN A 175 -16.64 -21.03 -5.25
N LEU A 176 -15.54 -20.95 -4.52
CA LEU A 176 -14.27 -20.41 -5.06
C LEU A 176 -13.75 -21.24 -6.27
N GLU A 177 -14.04 -22.55 -6.29
CA GLU A 177 -13.76 -23.44 -7.43
C GLU A 177 -14.55 -23.13 -8.71
N LYS A 178 -15.66 -22.39 -8.60
CA LYS A 178 -16.43 -21.96 -9.79
C LYS A 178 -15.78 -20.77 -10.50
N VAL A 179 -14.98 -19.98 -9.81
CA VAL A 179 -14.28 -18.81 -10.39
C VAL A 179 -12.80 -19.10 -10.68
N ILE A 180 -12.12 -19.93 -9.87
CA ILE A 180 -10.75 -20.38 -10.17
C ILE A 180 -10.80 -21.67 -10.98
N THR A 181 -10.72 -21.55 -12.29
CA THR A 181 -10.96 -22.61 -13.25
C THR A 181 -9.74 -22.86 -14.15
N LYS A 182 -9.83 -23.81 -15.07
CA LYS A 182 -8.80 -24.05 -16.10
C LYS A 182 -8.53 -22.83 -17.00
N LYS A 183 -9.46 -21.86 -17.07
CA LYS A 183 -9.29 -20.60 -17.81
C LYS A 183 -8.54 -19.53 -17.02
N THR A 184 -8.41 -19.68 -15.70
CA THR A 184 -7.78 -18.69 -14.81
C THR A 184 -6.26 -18.68 -15.03
N ALA A 185 -5.70 -17.58 -15.54
CA ALA A 185 -4.27 -17.35 -15.66
C ALA A 185 -3.64 -17.05 -14.30
N ALA A 186 -4.29 -16.20 -13.51
CA ALA A 186 -3.84 -15.87 -12.16
C ALA A 186 -4.98 -15.47 -11.23
N VAL A 187 -4.72 -15.59 -9.94
CA VAL A 187 -5.48 -14.97 -8.85
C VAL A 187 -4.64 -13.83 -8.29
N ILE A 188 -5.22 -12.63 -8.17
CA ILE A 188 -4.59 -11.50 -7.47
C ILE A 188 -5.28 -11.28 -6.13
N VAL A 189 -4.50 -11.10 -5.07
CA VAL A 189 -5.03 -10.93 -3.72
C VAL A 189 -4.15 -10.03 -2.85
N GLU A 190 -4.80 -9.15 -2.07
CA GLU A 190 -4.20 -8.48 -0.92
C GLU A 190 -4.32 -9.42 0.30
N LEU A 191 -3.24 -9.67 1.02
CA LEU A 191 -3.30 -10.48 2.26
C LEU A 191 -3.89 -9.69 3.43
N VAL A 192 -3.92 -8.37 3.30
CA VAL A 192 -4.65 -7.45 4.17
C VAL A 192 -5.27 -6.38 3.28
N GLN A 193 -6.58 -6.35 3.18
CA GLN A 193 -7.29 -5.30 2.44
C GLN A 193 -7.32 -4.00 3.26
N GLY A 194 -6.57 -3.01 2.80
CA GLY A 194 -6.43 -1.72 3.48
C GLY A 194 -7.63 -0.82 3.36
N GLU A 195 -8.14 -0.69 2.16
CA GLU A 195 -9.30 0.18 1.87
C GLU A 195 -10.60 -0.39 2.44
N ALA A 196 -10.73 -1.72 2.58
CA ALA A 196 -11.87 -2.38 3.21
C ALA A 196 -11.93 -2.18 4.75
N GLY A 197 -10.89 -1.60 5.38
CA GLY A 197 -10.82 -1.37 6.83
C GLY A 197 -9.88 -2.31 7.58
N ILE A 198 -8.75 -2.63 7.00
CA ILE A 198 -7.68 -3.49 7.55
C ILE A 198 -8.20 -4.92 7.81
N ILE A 199 -8.76 -5.51 6.76
CA ILE A 199 -9.30 -6.86 6.81
C ILE A 199 -8.23 -7.87 6.41
N LYS A 200 -7.81 -8.73 7.34
CA LYS A 200 -6.87 -9.81 7.07
C LYS A 200 -7.51 -10.95 6.30
N ALA A 201 -6.79 -11.53 5.37
CA ALA A 201 -7.17 -12.78 4.74
C ALA A 201 -7.19 -13.91 5.78
N LYS A 202 -8.23 -14.74 5.74
CA LYS A 202 -8.32 -15.95 6.56
C LYS A 202 -7.36 -17.02 6.03
N ARG A 203 -6.80 -17.81 6.93
CA ARG A 203 -5.82 -18.83 6.55
C ARG A 203 -6.41 -19.91 5.64
N ASP A 204 -7.61 -20.38 5.94
CA ASP A 204 -8.34 -21.36 5.13
C ASP A 204 -8.64 -20.85 3.72
N PHE A 205 -9.01 -19.59 3.60
CA PHE A 205 -9.23 -18.91 2.32
C PHE A 205 -7.95 -18.91 1.46
N ILE A 206 -6.81 -18.50 2.01
CA ILE A 206 -5.53 -18.50 1.30
C ILE A 206 -5.10 -19.92 0.94
N GLN A 207 -5.27 -20.91 1.84
CA GLN A 207 -4.95 -22.29 1.53
C GLN A 207 -5.86 -22.88 0.43
N LYS A 208 -7.14 -22.49 0.38
CA LYS A 208 -8.04 -22.89 -0.70
C LYS A 208 -7.61 -22.26 -2.04
N ILE A 209 -7.26 -20.97 -2.06
CA ILE A 209 -6.69 -20.30 -3.27
C ILE A 209 -5.46 -21.06 -3.75
N LYS A 210 -4.49 -21.30 -2.87
CA LYS A 210 -3.24 -22.02 -3.20
C LYS A 210 -3.50 -23.39 -3.81
N ARG A 211 -4.42 -24.18 -3.23
CA ARG A 211 -4.81 -25.50 -3.75
C ARG A 211 -5.44 -25.40 -5.14
N LEU A 212 -6.42 -24.49 -5.32
CA LEU A 212 -7.12 -24.33 -6.60
C LEU A 212 -6.20 -23.79 -7.69
N CYS A 213 -5.32 -22.85 -7.37
CA CYS A 213 -4.32 -22.34 -8.30
C CYS A 213 -3.38 -23.46 -8.76
N LYS A 214 -2.87 -24.28 -7.83
CA LYS A 214 -2.04 -25.45 -8.16
C LYS A 214 -2.78 -26.44 -9.08
N GLN A 215 -4.01 -26.80 -8.76
CA GLN A 215 -4.84 -27.73 -9.54
C GLN A 215 -5.11 -27.22 -10.96
N ASN A 216 -5.32 -25.91 -11.11
CA ASN A 216 -5.64 -25.28 -12.37
C ASN A 216 -4.43 -24.69 -13.10
N LYS A 217 -3.21 -24.84 -12.60
CA LYS A 217 -1.98 -24.21 -13.12
C LYS A 217 -2.14 -22.68 -13.27
N ALA A 218 -2.84 -22.02 -12.33
CA ALA A 218 -2.98 -20.59 -12.24
C ALA A 218 -1.89 -20.01 -11.35
N LEU A 219 -1.38 -18.81 -11.66
CA LEU A 219 -0.41 -18.12 -10.83
C LEU A 219 -1.07 -17.41 -9.65
N ILE A 220 -0.33 -17.22 -8.57
CA ILE A 220 -0.74 -16.40 -7.42
C ILE A 220 0.03 -15.08 -7.46
N ILE A 221 -0.69 -13.98 -7.64
CA ILE A 221 -0.17 -12.62 -7.53
C ILE A 221 -0.55 -12.09 -6.16
N ILE A 222 0.44 -11.70 -5.36
CA ILE A 222 0.19 -11.03 -4.09
C ILE A 222 0.48 -9.54 -4.24
N ASP A 223 -0.54 -8.73 -3.97
CA ASP A 223 -0.42 -7.29 -3.93
C ASP A 223 0.08 -6.86 -2.54
N GLU A 224 1.37 -6.54 -2.48
CA GLU A 224 2.08 -6.04 -1.29
C GLU A 224 2.35 -4.52 -1.38
N VAL A 225 1.62 -3.82 -2.23
CA VAL A 225 1.79 -2.37 -2.41
C VAL A 225 1.58 -1.60 -1.11
N GLN A 226 0.65 -2.03 -0.27
CA GLN A 226 0.40 -1.37 1.02
C GLN A 226 0.79 -2.24 2.23
N SER A 227 0.71 -3.57 2.13
CA SER A 227 1.04 -4.51 3.20
C SER A 227 2.54 -4.78 3.35
N GLY A 228 3.32 -4.55 2.30
CA GLY A 228 4.75 -4.76 2.28
C GLY A 228 5.57 -3.69 3.01
N ALA A 229 6.86 -3.72 2.76
CA ALA A 229 7.82 -2.74 3.30
C ALA A 229 7.77 -2.59 4.83
N GLY A 230 7.67 -3.70 5.55
CA GLY A 230 7.70 -3.72 7.01
C GLY A 230 6.37 -3.37 7.70
N ARG A 231 5.35 -2.91 6.97
CA ARG A 231 4.09 -2.39 7.51
C ARG A 231 3.39 -3.36 8.45
N THR A 232 3.39 -4.64 8.13
CA THR A 232 2.71 -5.70 8.90
C THR A 232 3.59 -6.37 9.97
N GLY A 233 4.83 -5.88 10.17
CA GLY A 233 5.78 -6.45 11.15
C GLY A 233 6.63 -7.60 10.61
N THR A 234 6.52 -7.93 9.33
CA THR A 234 7.48 -8.70 8.50
C THR A 234 7.89 -7.84 7.33
N LEU A 235 8.94 -8.19 6.60
CA LEU A 235 9.38 -7.38 5.45
C LEU A 235 8.26 -7.32 4.39
N PHE A 236 7.63 -8.48 4.12
CA PHE A 236 6.41 -8.59 3.31
C PHE A 236 5.38 -9.46 4.03
N ALA A 237 4.09 -9.16 3.84
CA ALA A 237 3.02 -9.84 4.58
C ALA A 237 2.91 -11.34 4.23
N TYR A 238 3.25 -11.75 3.01
CA TYR A 238 3.16 -13.15 2.57
C TYR A 238 3.92 -14.12 3.50
N GLU A 239 4.97 -13.65 4.18
CA GLU A 239 5.74 -14.42 5.14
C GLU A 239 4.88 -14.95 6.32
N GLN A 240 3.78 -14.25 6.65
CA GLN A 240 2.90 -14.60 7.77
C GLN A 240 1.75 -15.55 7.37
N PHE A 241 1.47 -15.69 6.07
CA PHE A 241 0.28 -16.41 5.59
C PHE A 241 0.58 -17.82 5.04
N GLY A 242 1.85 -18.24 5.03
CA GLY A 242 2.25 -19.55 4.53
C GLY A 242 2.01 -19.74 3.03
N VAL A 243 2.07 -18.64 2.28
CA VAL A 243 1.95 -18.62 0.83
C VAL A 243 3.19 -17.99 0.22
N LYS A 244 3.83 -18.70 -0.70
CA LYS A 244 4.88 -18.14 -1.55
C LYS A 244 4.19 -17.64 -2.82
N PRO A 245 4.26 -16.34 -3.15
CA PRO A 245 3.69 -15.84 -4.39
C PRO A 245 4.48 -16.33 -5.61
N ASP A 246 3.80 -16.41 -6.76
CA ASP A 246 4.45 -16.55 -8.06
C ASP A 246 4.92 -15.19 -8.58
N ILE A 247 4.10 -14.15 -8.34
CA ILE A 247 4.41 -12.75 -8.64
C ILE A 247 4.01 -11.90 -7.43
N MET A 248 4.81 -10.89 -7.09
CA MET A 248 4.51 -9.93 -6.03
C MET A 248 4.63 -8.51 -6.58
N CYS A 249 3.64 -7.67 -6.27
CA CYS A 249 3.66 -6.24 -6.54
C CYS A 249 4.02 -5.49 -5.27
N CYS A 250 4.94 -4.54 -5.35
CA CYS A 250 5.23 -3.63 -4.23
C CYS A 250 5.48 -2.20 -4.71
N ALA A 251 5.20 -1.23 -3.83
CA ALA A 251 5.38 0.20 -4.06
C ALA A 251 5.34 0.94 -2.71
N LYS A 252 4.83 2.17 -2.70
CA LYS A 252 4.59 2.97 -1.48
C LYS A 252 5.79 2.94 -0.52
N GLY A 253 5.68 2.13 0.53
CA GLY A 253 6.66 2.04 1.60
C GLY A 253 8.10 1.73 1.16
N ILE A 254 8.30 1.05 0.02
CA ILE A 254 9.64 0.77 -0.51
C ILE A 254 10.36 2.04 -1.00
N GLY A 255 9.62 3.09 -1.35
CA GLY A 255 10.17 4.36 -1.84
C GLY A 255 10.41 5.40 -0.75
N GLY A 256 9.85 5.21 0.46
CA GLY A 256 10.05 6.15 1.57
C GLY A 256 9.59 7.59 1.30
N GLY A 257 8.72 7.80 0.30
CA GLY A 257 8.23 9.10 -0.17
C GLY A 257 8.50 9.35 -1.66
N ILE A 258 9.45 8.64 -2.27
CA ILE A 258 9.78 8.74 -3.69
C ILE A 258 8.90 7.75 -4.50
N PRO A 259 8.33 8.18 -5.66
CA PRO A 259 7.56 7.30 -6.53
C PRO A 259 8.42 6.15 -7.07
N ILE A 260 8.06 4.93 -6.71
CA ILE A 260 8.63 3.69 -7.22
C ILE A 260 7.65 2.53 -6.99
N GLY A 261 7.62 1.59 -7.94
CA GLY A 261 6.97 0.31 -7.83
C GLY A 261 7.89 -0.80 -8.33
N ALA A 262 7.57 -2.03 -8.00
CA ALA A 262 8.30 -3.18 -8.52
C ALA A 262 7.40 -4.41 -8.65
N ILE A 263 7.73 -5.24 -9.63
CA ILE A 263 7.22 -6.59 -9.84
C ILE A 263 8.35 -7.54 -9.52
N LEU A 264 8.11 -8.49 -8.64
CA LEU A 264 9.05 -9.50 -8.21
C LEU A 264 8.54 -10.88 -8.61
N THR A 265 9.40 -11.69 -9.22
CA THR A 265 9.03 -13.04 -9.68
C THR A 265 10.24 -13.97 -9.80
N SER A 266 9.98 -15.25 -10.12
CA SER A 266 11.05 -16.22 -10.42
C SER A 266 11.60 -16.03 -11.83
N SER A 267 12.80 -16.53 -12.10
CA SER A 267 13.42 -16.58 -13.44
C SER A 267 12.50 -17.27 -14.44
N LYS A 268 11.95 -18.42 -14.07
CA LYS A 268 11.02 -19.21 -14.90
C LYS A 268 9.83 -18.42 -15.41
N ILE A 269 9.22 -17.58 -14.56
CA ILE A 269 8.06 -16.77 -14.95
C ILE A 269 8.54 -15.57 -15.78
N ALA A 270 9.64 -14.94 -15.38
CA ALA A 270 10.19 -13.78 -16.07
C ALA A 270 10.57 -14.06 -17.52
N GLU A 271 11.00 -15.28 -17.86
CA GLU A 271 11.39 -15.68 -19.22
C GLU A 271 10.30 -15.47 -20.27
N CYS A 272 9.02 -15.47 -19.90
CA CYS A 272 7.94 -15.15 -20.85
C CYS A 272 7.94 -13.68 -21.28
N MET A 273 8.54 -12.80 -20.48
CA MET A 273 8.62 -11.34 -20.74
C MET A 273 9.88 -11.03 -21.55
N GLN A 274 9.83 -11.36 -22.82
CA GLN A 274 10.92 -11.14 -23.77
C GLN A 274 11.07 -9.64 -24.10
N LEU A 275 12.17 -9.31 -24.79
CA LEU A 275 12.50 -7.96 -25.26
C LEU A 275 11.28 -7.32 -25.95
N GLY A 276 10.94 -6.09 -25.55
CA GLY A 276 9.81 -5.34 -26.10
C GLY A 276 8.44 -5.72 -25.55
N SER A 277 8.30 -6.76 -24.72
CA SER A 277 7.00 -7.20 -24.16
C SER A 277 6.42 -6.19 -23.17
N HIS A 278 7.26 -5.45 -22.46
CA HIS A 278 6.87 -4.45 -21.45
C HIS A 278 7.98 -3.43 -21.27
N GLY A 279 7.64 -2.24 -20.77
CA GLY A 279 8.60 -1.17 -20.58
C GLY A 279 8.06 -0.07 -19.67
N SER A 280 8.96 0.76 -19.18
CA SER A 280 8.67 1.98 -18.43
C SER A 280 9.79 2.99 -18.72
N THR A 281 9.44 4.24 -18.99
CA THR A 281 10.45 5.28 -19.21
C THR A 281 11.22 5.58 -17.94
N PHE A 282 10.54 5.78 -16.81
CA PHE A 282 11.14 6.19 -15.55
C PHE A 282 11.33 5.05 -14.54
N GLY A 283 10.75 3.89 -14.79
CA GLY A 283 10.90 2.73 -13.90
C GLY A 283 12.35 2.32 -13.77
N GLY A 284 12.85 2.20 -12.53
CA GLY A 284 14.25 1.89 -12.26
C GLY A 284 15.20 3.11 -12.37
N ASN A 285 14.67 4.35 -12.36
CA ASN A 285 15.54 5.53 -12.41
C ASN A 285 16.50 5.58 -11.21
N PRO A 286 17.73 6.11 -11.42
CA PRO A 286 18.76 6.11 -10.37
C PRO A 286 18.37 6.83 -9.10
N LEU A 287 17.61 7.95 -9.17
CA LEU A 287 17.20 8.70 -7.97
C LEU A 287 16.28 7.88 -7.07
N ALA A 288 15.20 7.34 -7.65
CA ALA A 288 14.24 6.54 -6.89
C ALA A 288 14.89 5.27 -6.33
N CYS A 289 15.72 4.59 -7.13
CA CYS A 289 16.39 3.36 -6.72
C CYS A 289 17.42 3.61 -5.62
N ALA A 290 18.17 4.71 -5.65
CA ALA A 290 19.14 5.04 -4.59
C ALA A 290 18.46 5.28 -3.24
N VAL A 291 17.30 5.95 -3.23
CA VAL A 291 16.51 6.13 -2.00
C VAL A 291 15.90 4.81 -1.54
N ALA A 292 15.26 4.06 -2.44
CA ALA A 292 14.63 2.79 -2.12
C ALA A 292 15.64 1.72 -1.65
N GLU A 293 16.87 1.73 -2.15
CA GLU A 293 17.97 0.90 -1.65
C GLU A 293 18.20 1.12 -0.16
N GLN A 294 18.26 2.37 0.31
CA GLN A 294 18.41 2.69 1.72
C GLN A 294 17.19 2.30 2.55
N VAL A 295 15.99 2.57 2.02
CA VAL A 295 14.74 2.14 2.67
C VAL A 295 14.74 0.64 2.89
N MET A 296 14.97 -0.16 1.86
CA MET A 296 14.92 -1.62 1.94
C MET A 296 16.05 -2.19 2.81
N THR A 297 17.24 -1.57 2.79
CA THR A 297 18.35 -1.93 3.70
C THR A 297 17.97 -1.73 5.16
N MET A 298 17.25 -0.65 5.49
CA MET A 298 16.80 -0.40 6.86
C MET A 298 15.64 -1.32 7.25
N LEU A 299 14.64 -1.49 6.38
CA LEU A 299 13.45 -2.30 6.65
C LEU A 299 13.75 -3.79 6.76
N SER A 300 14.81 -4.30 6.14
CA SER A 300 15.23 -5.71 6.27
C SER A 300 15.85 -6.05 7.63
N LYS A 301 16.10 -5.05 8.51
CA LYS A 301 16.65 -5.29 9.85
C LYS A 301 15.58 -5.87 10.79
N LYS A 302 15.83 -7.04 11.37
CA LYS A 302 14.91 -7.70 12.33
C LYS A 302 14.55 -6.81 13.53
N SER A 303 15.48 -5.97 13.99
CA SER A 303 15.25 -5.03 15.10
C SER A 303 14.13 -4.03 14.78
N LEU A 304 14.11 -3.47 13.56
CA LEU A 304 13.06 -2.56 13.11
C LEU A 304 11.71 -3.29 13.05
N LEU A 305 11.64 -4.47 12.41
CA LEU A 305 10.41 -5.25 12.29
C LEU A 305 9.84 -5.68 13.65
N ASN A 306 10.70 -6.03 14.60
CA ASN A 306 10.29 -6.30 15.98
C ASN A 306 9.77 -5.02 16.67
N GLY A 307 10.37 -3.86 16.39
CA GLY A 307 9.88 -2.56 16.84
C GLY A 307 8.45 -2.26 16.35
N VAL A 308 8.13 -2.62 15.11
CA VAL A 308 6.77 -2.50 14.55
C VAL A 308 5.76 -3.29 15.38
N LYS A 309 6.07 -4.56 15.70
CA LYS A 309 5.20 -5.42 16.53
C LYS A 309 5.02 -4.89 17.95
N LYS A 310 6.08 -4.31 18.55
CA LYS A 310 6.01 -3.68 19.87
C LYS A 310 5.07 -2.47 19.86
N LYS A 311 5.22 -1.60 18.86
CA LYS A 311 4.39 -0.41 18.70
C LYS A 311 2.94 -0.74 18.35
N GLU A 312 2.68 -1.80 17.56
CA GLU A 312 1.34 -2.32 17.34
C GLU A 312 0.64 -2.63 18.67
N LYS A 313 1.32 -3.36 19.57
CA LYS A 313 0.76 -3.68 20.90
C LYS A 313 0.43 -2.43 21.70
N LEU A 314 1.31 -1.40 21.66
CA LEU A 314 1.07 -0.12 22.35
C LEU A 314 -0.19 0.56 21.80
N PHE A 315 -0.30 0.71 20.48
CA PHE A 315 -1.51 1.27 19.85
C PHE A 315 -2.78 0.52 20.24
N ILE A 316 -2.76 -0.81 20.14
CA ILE A 316 -3.96 -1.63 20.42
C ILE A 316 -4.36 -1.55 21.88
N ASN A 317 -3.42 -1.53 22.82
CA ASN A 317 -3.72 -1.40 24.23
C ASN A 317 -4.39 -0.05 24.54
N GLU A 318 -3.86 1.04 24.02
CA GLU A 318 -4.43 2.38 24.26
C GLU A 318 -5.78 2.55 23.55
N LEU A 319 -5.92 2.07 22.32
CA LEU A 319 -7.21 2.12 21.61
C LEU A 319 -8.30 1.29 22.31
N LYS A 320 -7.94 0.17 22.92
CA LYS A 320 -8.87 -0.61 23.75
C LYS A 320 -9.30 0.16 24.99
N LYS A 321 -8.39 0.90 25.68
CA LYS A 321 -8.76 1.77 26.81
C LYS A 321 -9.76 2.83 26.37
N ILE A 322 -9.50 3.52 25.26
CA ILE A 322 -10.42 4.50 24.68
C ILE A 322 -11.79 3.86 24.39
N ASN A 323 -11.80 2.64 23.81
CA ASN A 323 -13.06 1.96 23.52
C ASN A 323 -13.81 1.46 24.77
N THR A 324 -13.10 1.10 25.81
CA THR A 324 -13.71 0.74 27.12
C THR A 324 -14.44 1.95 27.73
N GLU A 325 -13.84 3.14 27.59
CA GLU A 325 -14.37 4.40 28.12
C GLU A 325 -15.58 4.91 27.32
N PHE A 326 -15.48 4.93 25.99
CA PHE A 326 -16.45 5.59 25.11
C PHE A 326 -17.34 4.65 24.31
N LYS A 327 -17.02 3.37 24.21
CA LYS A 327 -17.71 2.36 23.35
C LYS A 327 -17.88 2.82 21.89
N CYS A 328 -16.89 3.57 21.40
CA CYS A 328 -16.95 4.30 20.12
C CYS A 328 -16.51 3.45 18.91
N PHE A 329 -15.95 2.26 19.13
CA PHE A 329 -15.50 1.38 18.05
C PHE A 329 -16.23 0.04 18.08
N ASP A 330 -16.88 -0.34 16.99
CA ASP A 330 -17.41 -1.70 16.77
C ASP A 330 -16.29 -2.75 16.67
N ALA A 331 -15.15 -2.35 16.11
CA ALA A 331 -14.00 -3.21 15.94
C ALA A 331 -12.69 -2.42 15.87
N ILE A 332 -11.65 -2.97 16.49
CA ILE A 332 -10.26 -2.53 16.36
C ILE A 332 -9.49 -3.67 15.70
N ARG A 333 -8.93 -3.41 14.52
CA ARG A 333 -8.17 -4.38 13.73
C ARG A 333 -6.76 -3.89 13.52
N SER A 334 -5.78 -4.79 13.41
CA SER A 334 -4.39 -4.39 13.14
C SER A 334 -3.63 -5.46 12.37
N SER A 335 -2.60 -5.02 11.67
CA SER A 335 -1.56 -5.86 11.08
C SER A 335 -0.26 -5.06 11.10
N GLY A 336 0.52 -5.22 12.16
CA GLY A 336 1.65 -4.33 12.45
C GLY A 336 1.18 -2.90 12.70
N LEU A 337 1.91 -1.92 12.19
CA LEU A 337 1.52 -0.50 12.27
C LEU A 337 0.54 -0.09 11.16
N TRP A 338 -0.47 -0.89 10.97
CA TRP A 338 -1.60 -0.67 10.08
C TRP A 338 -2.88 -1.03 10.84
N ILE A 339 -3.58 -0.02 11.32
CA ILE A 339 -4.66 -0.18 12.29
C ILE A 339 -5.93 0.43 11.71
N GLY A 340 -7.05 -0.28 11.89
CA GLY A 340 -8.38 0.15 11.50
C GLY A 340 -9.32 0.12 12.70
N CYS A 341 -9.89 1.29 13.04
CA CYS A 341 -10.91 1.42 14.08
C CYS A 341 -12.24 1.70 13.40
N LYS A 342 -13.13 0.68 13.33
CA LYS A 342 -14.47 0.85 12.78
C LYS A 342 -15.32 1.61 13.79
N LEU A 343 -15.82 2.79 13.41
CA LEU A 343 -16.65 3.60 14.29
C LEU A 343 -18.03 2.96 14.50
N ASN A 344 -18.51 3.04 15.72
CA ASN A 344 -19.92 2.85 16.06
C ASN A 344 -20.66 4.17 15.73
N VAL A 345 -21.14 4.27 14.49
CA VAL A 345 -21.62 5.52 13.91
C VAL A 345 -23.01 5.89 14.45
N THR A 346 -23.17 7.14 14.86
CA THR A 346 -24.46 7.80 15.14
C THR A 346 -24.62 9.03 14.27
N GLU A 347 -25.75 9.73 14.33
CA GLU A 347 -25.98 10.95 13.57
C GLU A 347 -24.89 12.01 13.80
N ASN A 348 -24.47 12.21 15.05
CA ASN A 348 -23.47 13.21 15.43
C ASN A 348 -22.03 12.67 15.46
N PHE A 349 -21.84 11.35 15.57
CA PHE A 349 -20.53 10.72 15.65
C PHE A 349 -20.21 9.97 14.35
N ASN A 350 -19.53 10.64 13.43
CA ASN A 350 -19.20 10.10 12.12
C ASN A 350 -17.75 10.39 11.69
N LEU A 351 -17.30 9.73 10.63
CA LEU A 351 -15.91 9.79 10.19
C LEU A 351 -15.49 11.17 9.68
N ASP A 352 -16.40 11.96 9.08
CA ASP A 352 -16.07 13.28 8.53
C ASP A 352 -15.87 14.33 9.64
N THR A 353 -16.71 14.32 10.64
CA THR A 353 -16.54 15.18 11.84
C THR A 353 -15.29 14.77 12.61
N MET A 354 -15.06 13.46 12.80
CA MET A 354 -13.85 12.94 13.46
C MET A 354 -12.56 13.41 12.77
N MET A 355 -12.49 13.34 11.44
CA MET A 355 -11.34 13.81 10.66
C MET A 355 -11.09 15.32 10.90
N LYS A 356 -12.15 16.14 10.86
CA LYS A 356 -12.04 17.59 11.07
C LYS A 356 -11.56 17.92 12.49
N THR A 357 -12.14 17.28 13.51
CA THR A 357 -11.76 17.49 14.91
C THR A 357 -10.31 17.06 15.17
N CYS A 358 -9.89 15.90 14.65
CA CYS A 358 -8.49 15.46 14.75
C CYS A 358 -7.53 16.48 14.10
N TYR A 359 -7.84 17.00 12.90
CA TYR A 359 -7.02 18.04 12.27
C TYR A 359 -7.01 19.33 13.09
N ALA A 360 -8.17 19.75 13.63
CA ALA A 360 -8.24 20.92 14.50
C ALA A 360 -7.35 20.79 15.74
N LYS A 361 -7.24 19.58 16.29
CA LYS A 361 -6.40 19.26 17.46
C LYS A 361 -4.94 18.90 17.12
N GLY A 362 -4.56 18.87 15.84
CA GLY A 362 -3.17 18.59 15.40
C GLY A 362 -2.84 17.10 15.24
N LEU A 363 -3.80 16.28 14.85
CA LEU A 363 -3.60 14.88 14.52
C LEU A 363 -4.08 14.58 13.10
N MET A 364 -3.22 13.99 12.27
CA MET A 364 -3.54 13.53 10.94
C MET A 364 -3.85 12.03 10.96
N ILE A 365 -5.07 11.66 10.57
CA ILE A 365 -5.54 10.29 10.40
C ILE A 365 -6.09 10.09 8.99
N LEU A 366 -6.38 8.86 8.59
CA LEU A 366 -6.96 8.52 7.30
C LEU A 366 -8.34 7.90 7.46
N LYS A 367 -9.09 7.90 6.35
CA LYS A 367 -10.32 7.13 6.21
C LYS A 367 -10.04 5.80 5.50
N ALA A 368 -10.81 4.78 5.83
CA ALA A 368 -11.04 3.60 5.02
C ALA A 368 -12.55 3.38 4.88
N ASN A 369 -12.94 2.41 4.04
CA ASN A 369 -14.36 2.06 3.88
C ASN A 369 -15.00 1.62 5.19
N ASN A 370 -16.33 1.48 5.20
CA ASN A 370 -17.10 0.98 6.35
C ASN A 370 -16.88 1.81 7.62
N ASN A 371 -16.84 3.15 7.49
CA ASN A 371 -16.66 4.10 8.60
C ASN A 371 -15.44 3.78 9.48
N THR A 372 -14.32 3.44 8.86
CA THR A 372 -13.11 3.05 9.58
C THR A 372 -12.08 4.17 9.60
N ILE A 373 -11.63 4.57 10.79
CA ILE A 373 -10.40 5.35 10.97
C ILE A 373 -9.24 4.43 10.65
N ARG A 374 -8.36 4.85 9.74
CA ARG A 374 -7.13 4.15 9.40
C ARG A 374 -5.92 4.89 9.95
N ILE A 375 -5.10 4.17 10.71
CA ILE A 375 -3.85 4.64 11.30
C ILE A 375 -2.71 3.85 10.65
N ALA A 376 -1.77 4.56 10.02
CA ALA A 376 -0.62 3.98 9.35
C ALA A 376 0.62 4.90 9.50
N PRO A 377 1.14 5.10 10.72
CA PRO A 377 2.24 6.02 10.99
C PRO A 377 3.56 5.52 10.39
N SER A 378 4.62 6.33 10.50
CA SER A 378 5.99 5.88 10.29
C SER A 378 6.30 4.64 11.14
N LEU A 379 7.05 3.67 10.59
CA LEU A 379 7.42 2.43 11.30
C LEU A 379 8.41 2.69 12.44
N ILE A 380 9.07 3.84 12.42
CA ILE A 380 10.01 4.27 13.44
C ILE A 380 9.44 5.34 14.37
N ILE A 381 8.12 5.60 14.34
CA ILE A 381 7.46 6.55 15.23
C ILE A 381 7.83 6.26 16.69
N GLU A 382 8.10 7.28 17.47
CA GLU A 382 8.46 7.18 18.88
C GLU A 382 7.25 6.88 19.76
N ASP A 383 7.43 6.07 20.82
CA ASP A 383 6.33 5.66 21.71
C ASP A 383 5.63 6.87 22.34
N GLU A 384 6.37 7.93 22.70
CA GLU A 384 5.82 9.19 23.23
C GLU A 384 4.90 9.90 22.23
N ILE A 385 5.27 9.89 20.94
CA ILE A 385 4.46 10.49 19.88
C ILE A 385 3.18 9.66 19.67
N ILE A 386 3.26 8.33 19.79
CA ILE A 386 2.09 7.46 19.76
C ILE A 386 1.11 7.84 20.86
N LEU A 387 1.58 7.91 22.11
CA LEU A 387 0.74 8.24 23.28
C LEU A 387 0.13 9.64 23.14
N LYS A 388 0.92 10.61 22.69
CA LYS A 388 0.42 11.99 22.45
C LYS A 388 -0.66 12.03 21.37
N GLY A 389 -0.47 11.32 20.25
CA GLY A 389 -1.46 11.27 19.17
C GLY A 389 -2.75 10.55 19.60
N LEU A 390 -2.63 9.48 20.38
CA LEU A 390 -3.79 8.75 20.91
C LEU A 390 -4.54 9.57 21.99
N LYS A 391 -3.85 10.40 22.78
CA LYS A 391 -4.49 11.38 23.67
C LYS A 391 -5.32 12.37 22.86
N ILE A 392 -4.78 12.91 21.77
CA ILE A 392 -5.53 13.81 20.86
C ILE A 392 -6.75 13.11 20.26
N LEU A 393 -6.60 11.85 19.83
CA LEU A 393 -7.72 11.06 19.31
C LEU A 393 -8.82 10.86 20.37
N ARG A 394 -8.44 10.53 21.62
CA ARG A 394 -9.35 10.40 22.75
C ARG A 394 -10.12 11.70 23.00
N GLU A 395 -9.43 12.84 23.03
CA GLU A 395 -10.06 14.16 23.21
C GLU A 395 -11.01 14.51 22.06
N ALA A 396 -10.66 14.14 20.81
CA ALA A 396 -11.52 14.33 19.65
C ALA A 396 -12.79 13.46 19.72
N ILE A 397 -12.69 12.24 20.21
CA ILE A 397 -13.84 11.35 20.43
C ILE A 397 -14.75 11.92 21.53
N GLN A 398 -14.17 12.33 22.64
CA GLN A 398 -14.91 12.92 23.77
C GLN A 398 -15.71 14.15 23.34
N GLU A 399 -15.11 15.06 22.55
CA GLU A 399 -15.76 16.29 22.06
C GLU A 399 -16.97 16.01 21.15
N GLN A 400 -17.01 14.86 20.49
CA GLN A 400 -18.10 14.53 19.57
C GLN A 400 -19.20 13.67 20.20
N LEU A 401 -18.96 13.11 21.36
CA LEU A 401 -19.93 12.29 22.08
C LEU A 401 -20.69 13.12 23.16
N HIS A 402 -20.17 14.30 23.47
CA HIS A 402 -20.76 15.30 24.37
C HIS A 402 -21.17 16.55 23.62
#